data_feddb4b0f3f50ee5cfc0d4dafb01b6cc
#
_entry.id   feddb4b0f3f50ee5cfc0d4dafb01b6cc
#
_cell.length_a   1.000
_cell.length_b   1.000
_cell.length_c   1.000
_cell.angle_alpha   90.00
_cell.angle_beta   90.00
_cell.angle_gamma   90.00
#
_symmetry.space_group_name_H-M   'P 1'
#
loop_
_entity.id
_entity.type
_entity.pdbx_description
1 polymer ?
#
loop_
_entity_poly.entity_id
_entity_poly.type
_entity_poly.pdbx_seq_one_letter_code
_entity_poly.pdbx_strand_id
1 'polypeptide(L)'
;MVNIPLIMVLAAGGAAVAAAAQGDDMAQTLESIRKRHDLPALAAVVVKDGRICDRVAVGVRKTGDPAPITTHDMFHIGSNTKSMTATLAAMMIEEGKLRWDTTIAEVFPEWKGKMNRQYETVTVEQLLTHRGGVPSAPPAAAWKRAWEQRGTPVQQRREFVEAVLGLPPQAAPGTKMIYSNQGYAIVGAMLEKLAGQPWETLITERLFKPLLMDSAGFGPPGTAGAVDQPWGHTRKSSVNIPAQADNPPAIAPAGRVHCSLDDLARFAIFHMQRSHPGGLLSRDSFDKLHAPPPGGDYACGWVVLQRGWAGGTALMHAGSNNMWYVVMWLAPAKDFCVIAATNVAGPDAEKGCDEAASAMIQHWLAP
;
A
#
# COMPACT_ATOMS: atom_id res chain seq x y z
N MET A 1 -8.70 16.26 65.91
CA MET A 1 -7.58 16.68 65.05
C MET A 1 -7.22 15.47 64.18
N VAL A 2 -7.69 15.45 62.96
CA VAL A 2 -7.42 14.36 62.00
C VAL A 2 -6.44 14.93 60.95
N ASN A 3 -5.22 14.40 60.91
CA ASN A 3 -4.21 14.71 59.91
C ASN A 3 -4.55 14.04 58.60
N ILE A 4 -4.77 14.80 57.54
CA ILE A 4 -4.89 14.34 56.14
C ILE A 4 -3.51 14.54 55.50
N PRO A 5 -2.89 13.51 54.93
CA PRO A 5 -1.62 13.70 54.20
C PRO A 5 -1.86 14.31 52.80
N LEU A 6 -1.08 15.29 52.50
CA LEU A 6 -0.96 15.95 51.20
C LEU A 6 -0.42 14.95 50.17
N ILE A 7 -1.26 14.48 49.25
CA ILE A 7 -0.81 13.64 48.12
C ILE A 7 -0.22 14.55 47.05
N MET A 8 1.04 14.36 46.79
CA MET A 8 1.82 14.99 45.71
C MET A 8 1.21 14.61 44.35
N VAL A 9 0.66 15.60 43.63
CA VAL A 9 0.37 15.51 42.20
C VAL A 9 1.52 16.19 41.46
N LEU A 10 2.56 15.41 41.11
CA LEU A 10 3.68 15.88 40.31
C LEU A 10 4.29 14.69 39.54
N ALA A 11 3.65 14.27 38.42
CA ALA A 11 4.31 13.43 37.42
C ALA A 11 3.62 13.43 36.03
N ALA A 12 2.48 14.12 35.82
CA ALA A 12 1.82 14.10 34.52
C ALA A 12 2.23 15.25 33.56
N GLY A 13 2.85 16.31 34.10
CA GLY A 13 3.22 17.48 33.27
C GLY A 13 4.50 17.31 32.46
N GLY A 14 5.46 16.52 32.94
CA GLY A 14 6.76 16.38 32.28
C GLY A 14 6.75 15.56 30.99
N ALA A 15 5.97 14.51 30.95
CA ALA A 15 5.87 13.64 29.77
C ALA A 15 5.11 14.30 28.61
N ALA A 16 4.08 15.10 28.90
CA ALA A 16 3.31 15.83 27.88
C ALA A 16 4.12 16.99 27.27
N VAL A 17 4.94 17.69 28.06
CA VAL A 17 5.80 18.77 27.56
C VAL A 17 6.98 18.21 26.75
N ALA A 18 7.55 17.08 27.14
CA ALA A 18 8.61 16.42 26.36
C ALA A 18 8.09 15.87 25.02
N ALA A 19 6.90 15.28 24.99
CA ALA A 19 6.26 14.79 23.76
C ALA A 19 5.91 15.94 22.79
N ALA A 20 5.44 17.08 23.30
CA ALA A 20 5.15 18.26 22.48
C ALA A 20 6.44 18.88 21.89
N ALA A 21 7.51 18.97 22.66
CA ALA A 21 8.80 19.49 22.18
C ALA A 21 9.43 18.57 21.13
N GLN A 22 9.27 17.26 21.25
CA GLN A 22 9.74 16.28 20.25
C GLN A 22 8.93 16.34 18.95
N GLY A 23 7.61 16.58 19.03
CA GLY A 23 6.76 16.73 17.86
C GLY A 23 7.08 17.98 17.04
N ASP A 24 7.40 19.10 17.71
CA ASP A 24 7.81 20.36 17.05
C ASP A 24 9.13 20.21 16.29
N ASP A 25 10.12 19.50 16.83
CA ASP A 25 11.42 19.24 16.19
C ASP A 25 11.25 18.38 14.92
N MET A 26 10.42 17.35 14.98
CA MET A 26 10.18 16.48 13.83
C MET A 26 9.36 17.17 12.73
N ALA A 27 8.43 18.05 13.08
CA ALA A 27 7.70 18.88 12.12
C ALA A 27 8.66 19.83 11.37
N GLN A 28 9.62 20.45 12.06
CA GLN A 28 10.65 21.30 11.43
C GLN A 28 11.56 20.48 10.52
N THR A 29 11.92 19.27 10.92
CA THR A 29 12.73 18.35 10.12
C THR A 29 11.99 17.98 8.83
N LEU A 30 10.74 17.54 8.90
CA LEU A 30 9.93 17.21 7.73
C LEU A 30 9.68 18.43 6.82
N GLU A 31 9.47 19.61 7.39
CA GLU A 31 9.30 20.85 6.61
C GLU A 31 10.57 21.22 5.85
N SER A 32 11.74 20.99 6.45
CA SER A 32 13.04 21.20 5.80
C SER A 32 13.26 20.23 4.64
N ILE A 33 12.91 18.95 4.82
CA ILE A 33 12.95 17.91 3.77
C ILE A 33 11.96 18.27 2.66
N ARG A 34 10.70 18.61 3.00
CA ARG A 34 9.66 19.01 2.06
C ARG A 34 10.11 20.14 1.14
N LYS A 35 10.70 21.20 1.72
CA LYS A 35 11.21 22.36 0.97
C LYS A 35 12.41 21.99 0.08
N ARG A 36 13.33 21.17 0.58
CA ARG A 36 14.52 20.73 -0.19
C ARG A 36 14.14 19.97 -1.45
N HIS A 37 13.11 19.13 -1.37
CA HIS A 37 12.61 18.31 -2.49
C HIS A 37 11.44 18.96 -3.24
N ASP A 38 11.06 20.20 -2.90
CA ASP A 38 9.96 20.94 -3.52
C ASP A 38 8.67 20.12 -3.57
N LEU A 39 8.30 19.48 -2.45
CA LEU A 39 7.06 18.71 -2.31
C LEU A 39 5.91 19.62 -1.87
N PRO A 40 4.68 19.50 -2.44
CA PRO A 40 3.54 20.28 -1.96
C PRO A 40 3.20 19.96 -0.51
N ALA A 41 3.23 18.66 -0.15
CA ALA A 41 3.07 18.17 1.21
C ALA A 41 4.01 17.01 1.51
N LEU A 42 4.30 16.80 2.79
CA LEU A 42 4.98 15.62 3.31
C LEU A 42 4.35 15.23 4.64
N ALA A 43 3.99 13.96 4.77
CA ALA A 43 3.42 13.43 6.00
C ALA A 43 4.11 12.13 6.39
N ALA A 44 4.19 11.85 7.68
CA ALA A 44 4.73 10.59 8.18
C ALA A 44 3.98 10.14 9.43
N VAL A 45 3.95 8.80 9.63
CA VAL A 45 3.44 8.16 10.83
C VAL A 45 4.44 7.11 11.30
N VAL A 46 4.59 6.98 12.62
CA VAL A 46 5.42 5.97 13.26
C VAL A 46 4.58 5.08 14.15
N VAL A 47 4.80 3.78 14.02
CA VAL A 47 4.27 2.73 14.91
C VAL A 47 5.41 2.16 15.72
N LYS A 48 5.22 2.00 17.03
CA LYS A 48 6.11 1.28 17.92
C LYS A 48 5.31 0.53 18.98
N ASP A 49 5.71 -0.69 19.29
CA ASP A 49 5.07 -1.54 20.28
C ASP A 49 3.54 -1.66 20.02
N GLY A 50 3.17 -1.91 18.76
CA GLY A 50 1.79 -2.07 18.30
C GLY A 50 0.90 -0.83 18.37
N ARG A 51 1.48 0.37 18.52
CA ARG A 51 0.73 1.62 18.65
C ARG A 51 1.31 2.72 17.76
N ILE A 52 0.43 3.54 17.23
CA ILE A 52 0.85 4.77 16.55
C ILE A 52 1.34 5.74 17.63
N CYS A 53 2.62 6.08 17.59
CA CYS A 53 3.28 6.92 18.58
C CYS A 53 3.64 8.32 18.08
N ASP A 54 3.68 8.52 16.75
CA ASP A 54 3.97 9.84 16.16
C ASP A 54 3.22 10.05 14.85
N ARG A 55 2.85 11.29 14.57
CA ARG A 55 2.18 11.76 13.35
C ARG A 55 2.64 13.16 13.03
N VAL A 56 3.16 13.33 11.83
CA VAL A 56 3.58 14.66 11.37
C VAL A 56 3.06 14.88 9.97
N ALA A 57 2.56 16.09 9.69
CA ALA A 57 2.13 16.51 8.37
C ALA A 57 2.49 18.00 8.16
N VAL A 58 3.13 18.31 7.03
CA VAL A 58 3.60 19.65 6.68
C VAL A 58 3.30 19.97 5.21
N GLY A 59 3.01 21.23 4.91
CA GLY A 59 2.68 21.68 3.55
C GLY A 59 1.20 21.85 3.31
N VAL A 60 0.76 21.73 2.05
CA VAL A 60 -0.60 22.06 1.60
C VAL A 60 -1.26 20.90 0.85
N ARG A 61 -2.59 20.83 0.94
CA ARG A 61 -3.40 19.83 0.22
C ARG A 61 -3.29 19.98 -1.30
N LYS A 62 -3.12 21.22 -1.79
CA LYS A 62 -3.08 21.52 -3.23
C LYS A 62 -2.18 22.72 -3.48
N THR A 63 -1.29 22.61 -4.45
CA THR A 63 -0.48 23.75 -4.89
C THR A 63 -1.40 24.89 -5.37
N GLY A 64 -1.15 26.10 -4.87
CA GLY A 64 -1.98 27.28 -5.17
C GLY A 64 -3.23 27.43 -4.30
N ASP A 65 -3.44 26.56 -3.33
CA ASP A 65 -4.49 26.65 -2.32
C ASP A 65 -3.85 26.66 -0.91
N PRO A 66 -4.30 27.53 0.01
CA PRO A 66 -3.71 27.66 1.34
C PRO A 66 -4.11 26.56 2.34
N ALA A 67 -5.06 25.67 1.99
CA ALA A 67 -5.53 24.61 2.88
C ALA A 67 -4.36 23.70 3.31
N PRO A 68 -4.01 23.68 4.63
CA PRO A 68 -2.89 22.87 5.11
C PRO A 68 -3.24 21.40 5.03
N ILE A 69 -2.19 20.56 4.83
CA ILE A 69 -2.32 19.13 5.05
C ILE A 69 -2.46 18.84 6.54
N THR A 70 -3.16 17.77 6.88
CA THR A 70 -3.33 17.30 8.25
C THR A 70 -2.89 15.87 8.42
N THR A 71 -2.67 15.41 9.65
CA THR A 71 -2.33 14.02 9.98
C THR A 71 -3.47 13.04 9.73
N HIS A 72 -4.70 13.55 9.47
CA HIS A 72 -5.88 12.73 9.17
C HIS A 72 -6.21 12.67 7.69
N ASP A 73 -5.44 13.36 6.86
CA ASP A 73 -5.66 13.37 5.42
C ASP A 73 -5.37 12.03 4.79
N MET A 74 -6.13 11.72 3.74
CA MET A 74 -5.99 10.48 2.97
C MET A 74 -5.00 10.66 1.84
N PHE A 75 -4.20 9.61 1.59
CA PHE A 75 -3.29 9.54 0.46
C PHE A 75 -3.65 8.36 -0.43
N HIS A 76 -3.50 8.52 -1.73
CA HIS A 76 -3.52 7.39 -2.64
C HIS A 76 -2.25 6.57 -2.43
N ILE A 77 -2.39 5.31 -1.99
CA ILE A 77 -1.26 4.49 -1.56
C ILE A 77 -0.59 3.70 -2.69
N GLY A 78 -1.11 3.82 -3.91
CA GLY A 78 -0.54 3.18 -5.09
C GLY A 78 -0.31 1.68 -4.88
N SER A 79 0.87 1.22 -5.24
CA SER A 79 1.23 -0.19 -5.21
C SER A 79 1.29 -0.83 -3.82
N ASN A 80 1.18 -0.07 -2.72
CA ASN A 80 0.94 -0.68 -1.40
C ASN A 80 -0.37 -1.50 -1.38
N THR A 81 -1.31 -1.22 -2.29
CA THR A 81 -2.51 -2.04 -2.53
C THR A 81 -2.19 -3.52 -2.81
N LYS A 82 -1.00 -3.81 -3.37
CA LYS A 82 -0.61 -5.18 -3.72
C LYS A 82 -0.52 -6.10 -2.51
N SER A 83 0.08 -5.63 -1.43
CA SER A 83 0.14 -6.40 -0.19
C SER A 83 -1.26 -6.69 0.38
N MET A 84 -2.19 -5.74 0.24
CA MET A 84 -3.59 -5.94 0.65
C MET A 84 -4.32 -6.98 -0.23
N THR A 85 -4.10 -6.96 -1.55
CA THR A 85 -4.64 -7.98 -2.47
C THR A 85 -4.06 -9.36 -2.17
N ALA A 86 -2.77 -9.46 -1.88
CA ALA A 86 -2.13 -10.72 -1.49
C ALA A 86 -2.67 -11.27 -0.16
N THR A 87 -2.90 -10.38 0.81
CA THR A 87 -3.55 -10.74 2.09
C THR A 87 -4.95 -11.28 1.87
N LEU A 88 -5.76 -10.63 1.03
CA LEU A 88 -7.09 -11.11 0.67
C LEU A 88 -7.04 -12.50 -0.02
N ALA A 89 -6.06 -12.73 -0.90
CA ALA A 89 -5.83 -14.05 -1.51
C ALA A 89 -5.49 -15.10 -0.45
N ALA A 90 -4.61 -14.79 0.50
CA ALA A 90 -4.27 -15.69 1.60
C ALA A 90 -5.48 -16.04 2.48
N MET A 91 -6.36 -15.08 2.78
CA MET A 91 -7.62 -15.34 3.48
C MET A 91 -8.52 -16.33 2.73
N MET A 92 -8.64 -16.20 1.41
CA MET A 92 -9.41 -17.13 0.59
C MET A 92 -8.74 -18.51 0.47
N ILE A 93 -7.42 -18.59 0.60
CA ILE A 93 -6.68 -19.86 0.68
C ILE A 93 -6.99 -20.58 1.99
N GLU A 94 -6.99 -19.90 3.11
CA GLU A 94 -7.37 -20.48 4.41
C GLU A 94 -8.81 -21.00 4.44
N GLU A 95 -9.68 -20.34 3.70
CA GLU A 95 -11.08 -20.81 3.53
C GLU A 95 -11.21 -21.99 2.56
N GLY A 96 -10.12 -22.49 1.96
CA GLY A 96 -10.14 -23.57 0.99
C GLY A 96 -10.75 -23.21 -0.36
N LYS A 97 -11.00 -21.93 -0.64
CA LYS A 97 -11.54 -21.45 -1.92
C LYS A 97 -10.48 -21.31 -3.00
N LEU A 98 -9.22 -21.25 -2.59
CA LEU A 98 -8.06 -21.03 -3.43
C LEU A 98 -6.87 -21.80 -2.83
N ARG A 99 -5.83 -22.03 -3.60
CA ARG A 99 -4.54 -22.55 -3.16
C ARG A 99 -3.42 -21.70 -3.74
N TRP A 100 -2.25 -21.73 -3.16
CA TRP A 100 -1.07 -21.02 -3.70
C TRP A 100 -0.70 -21.50 -5.11
N ASP A 101 -0.91 -22.78 -5.37
CA ASP A 101 -0.64 -23.45 -6.65
C ASP A 101 -1.87 -23.47 -7.59
N THR A 102 -3.01 -22.89 -7.20
CA THR A 102 -4.16 -22.77 -8.11
C THR A 102 -3.76 -22.00 -9.36
N THR A 103 -4.02 -22.59 -10.53
CA THR A 103 -3.65 -22.03 -11.81
C THR A 103 -4.72 -21.11 -12.39
N ILE A 104 -4.33 -20.25 -13.36
CA ILE A 104 -5.28 -19.41 -14.09
C ILE A 104 -6.32 -20.28 -14.82
N ALA A 105 -5.90 -21.39 -15.43
CA ALA A 105 -6.81 -22.27 -16.17
C ALA A 105 -7.80 -23.03 -15.27
N GLU A 106 -7.46 -23.31 -14.01
CA GLU A 106 -8.41 -23.88 -13.04
C GLU A 106 -9.53 -22.89 -12.70
N VAL A 107 -9.23 -21.61 -12.59
CA VAL A 107 -10.22 -20.56 -12.25
C VAL A 107 -11.02 -20.12 -13.47
N PHE A 108 -10.40 -20.07 -14.64
CA PHE A 108 -11.02 -19.65 -15.90
C PHE A 108 -10.98 -20.74 -16.97
N PRO A 109 -11.65 -21.90 -16.76
CA PRO A 109 -11.68 -22.97 -17.75
C PRO A 109 -12.30 -22.53 -19.08
N GLU A 110 -13.18 -21.52 -19.06
CA GLU A 110 -13.81 -20.94 -20.26
C GLU A 110 -12.83 -20.15 -21.14
N TRP A 111 -11.66 -19.82 -20.64
CA TRP A 111 -10.61 -19.15 -21.41
C TRP A 111 -9.56 -20.12 -21.99
N LYS A 112 -9.70 -21.40 -21.70
CA LYS A 112 -8.83 -22.44 -22.30
C LYS A 112 -8.94 -22.39 -23.82
N GLY A 113 -7.80 -22.34 -24.50
CA GLY A 113 -7.73 -22.17 -25.96
C GLY A 113 -7.88 -20.70 -26.45
N LYS A 114 -8.27 -19.75 -25.58
CA LYS A 114 -8.28 -18.32 -25.86
C LYS A 114 -7.07 -17.63 -25.25
N MET A 115 -6.66 -18.05 -24.06
CA MET A 115 -5.41 -17.56 -23.45
C MET A 115 -4.19 -18.23 -24.07
N ASN A 116 -3.05 -17.56 -24.03
CA ASN A 116 -1.78 -18.18 -24.40
C ASN A 116 -1.48 -19.37 -23.49
N ARG A 117 -1.10 -20.51 -24.08
CA ARG A 117 -0.90 -21.78 -23.34
C ARG A 117 0.05 -21.68 -22.16
N GLN A 118 1.05 -20.79 -22.23
CA GLN A 118 2.01 -20.62 -21.15
C GLN A 118 1.37 -20.04 -19.87
N TYR A 119 0.21 -19.38 -19.97
CA TYR A 119 -0.52 -18.89 -18.81
C TYR A 119 -1.43 -19.95 -18.16
N GLU A 120 -1.75 -21.03 -18.85
CA GLU A 120 -2.65 -22.06 -18.33
C GLU A 120 -2.15 -22.66 -17.01
N THR A 121 -0.83 -22.77 -16.83
CA THR A 121 -0.18 -23.34 -15.64
C THR A 121 0.36 -22.29 -14.66
N VAL A 122 0.18 -21.01 -14.94
CA VAL A 122 0.64 -19.95 -14.06
C VAL A 122 -0.22 -19.94 -12.78
N THR A 123 0.46 -19.96 -11.63
CA THR A 123 -0.16 -20.07 -10.32
C THR A 123 -0.40 -18.71 -9.65
N VAL A 124 -1.27 -18.69 -8.65
CA VAL A 124 -1.52 -17.52 -7.79
C VAL A 124 -0.20 -17.02 -7.17
N GLU A 125 0.62 -17.92 -6.63
CA GLU A 125 1.91 -17.56 -6.05
C GLU A 125 2.83 -16.88 -7.08
N GLN A 126 2.92 -17.43 -8.29
CA GLN A 126 3.72 -16.83 -9.36
C GLN A 126 3.24 -15.44 -9.76
N LEU A 127 1.93 -15.19 -9.75
CA LEU A 127 1.36 -13.86 -10.01
C LEU A 127 1.69 -12.88 -8.90
N LEU A 128 1.49 -13.27 -7.64
CA LEU A 128 1.73 -12.41 -6.46
C LEU A 128 3.21 -12.10 -6.24
N THR A 129 4.12 -12.99 -6.67
CA THR A 129 5.57 -12.79 -6.61
C THR A 129 6.17 -12.23 -7.89
N HIS A 130 5.33 -11.76 -8.83
CA HIS A 130 5.75 -11.24 -10.12
C HIS A 130 6.56 -12.21 -10.99
N ARG A 131 6.37 -13.52 -10.81
CA ARG A 131 7.05 -14.59 -11.57
C ARG A 131 6.13 -15.30 -12.58
N GLY A 132 4.90 -14.79 -12.79
CA GLY A 132 3.96 -15.35 -13.77
C GLY A 132 4.30 -15.06 -15.24
N GLY A 133 5.42 -14.38 -15.53
CA GLY A 133 5.79 -13.98 -16.89
C GLY A 133 4.90 -12.87 -17.48
N VAL A 134 3.98 -12.33 -16.70
CA VAL A 134 3.02 -11.30 -17.15
C VAL A 134 3.78 -10.00 -17.48
N PRO A 135 3.53 -9.39 -18.66
CA PRO A 135 4.24 -8.19 -19.09
C PRO A 135 4.15 -7.03 -18.09
N SER A 136 5.24 -6.25 -17.97
CA SER A 136 5.28 -5.03 -17.17
C SER A 136 4.42 -3.90 -17.74
N ALA A 137 4.29 -3.83 -19.07
CA ALA A 137 3.42 -2.89 -19.76
C ALA A 137 2.15 -3.59 -20.25
N PRO A 138 0.96 -2.98 -20.11
CA PRO A 138 -0.28 -3.54 -20.64
C PRO A 138 -0.32 -3.46 -22.17
N PRO A 139 -1.11 -4.32 -22.85
CA PRO A 139 -1.40 -4.18 -24.26
C PRO A 139 -2.04 -2.81 -24.56
N ALA A 140 -1.49 -2.05 -25.52
CA ALA A 140 -1.90 -0.66 -25.76
C ALA A 140 -3.41 -0.51 -26.01
N ALA A 141 -4.03 -1.40 -26.79
CA ALA A 141 -5.45 -1.37 -27.05
C ALA A 141 -6.31 -1.66 -25.80
N ALA A 142 -5.88 -2.62 -24.97
CA ALA A 142 -6.56 -2.93 -23.71
C ALA A 142 -6.41 -1.77 -22.71
N TRP A 143 -5.23 -1.15 -22.65
CA TRP A 143 -4.98 0.00 -21.81
C TRP A 143 -5.83 1.21 -22.21
N LYS A 144 -5.92 1.50 -23.49
CA LYS A 144 -6.81 2.56 -24.00
C LYS A 144 -8.27 2.31 -23.59
N ARG A 145 -8.78 1.09 -23.76
CA ARG A 145 -10.16 0.73 -23.33
C ARG A 145 -10.35 0.86 -21.83
N ALA A 146 -9.37 0.45 -21.03
CA ALA A 146 -9.44 0.58 -19.57
C ALA A 146 -9.64 2.03 -19.14
N TRP A 147 -9.00 3.00 -19.82
CA TRP A 147 -9.18 4.43 -19.58
C TRP A 147 -10.56 4.98 -19.99
N GLU A 148 -11.29 4.30 -20.86
CA GLU A 148 -12.68 4.67 -21.20
C GLU A 148 -13.65 4.38 -20.04
N GLN A 149 -13.27 3.54 -19.08
CA GLN A 149 -13.99 3.16 -17.85
C GLN A 149 -15.46 2.78 -18.11
N ARG A 150 -15.72 2.04 -19.19
CA ARG A 150 -17.07 1.59 -19.54
C ARG A 150 -17.44 0.31 -18.80
N GLY A 151 -18.66 0.24 -18.32
CA GLY A 151 -19.18 -0.91 -17.58
C GLY A 151 -18.73 -0.93 -16.10
N THR A 152 -19.02 -2.02 -15.41
CA THR A 152 -18.65 -2.20 -14.01
C THR A 152 -17.15 -2.46 -13.85
N PRO A 153 -16.54 -2.19 -12.67
CA PRO A 153 -15.14 -2.54 -12.40
C PRO A 153 -14.80 -4.00 -12.72
N VAL A 154 -15.69 -4.94 -12.40
CA VAL A 154 -15.54 -6.38 -12.70
C VAL A 154 -15.47 -6.63 -14.22
N GLN A 155 -16.38 -6.02 -14.99
CA GLN A 155 -16.37 -6.14 -16.46
C GLN A 155 -15.09 -5.56 -17.06
N GLN A 156 -14.70 -4.37 -16.65
CA GLN A 156 -13.46 -3.72 -17.11
C GLN A 156 -12.21 -4.57 -16.81
N ARG A 157 -12.15 -5.13 -15.60
CA ARG A 157 -11.04 -6.01 -15.18
C ARG A 157 -11.02 -7.30 -15.96
N ARG A 158 -12.16 -7.94 -16.16
CA ARG A 158 -12.29 -9.17 -16.94
C ARG A 158 -11.82 -8.98 -18.38
N GLU A 159 -12.33 -7.95 -19.07
CA GLU A 159 -11.92 -7.63 -20.44
C GLU A 159 -10.42 -7.32 -20.54
N PHE A 160 -9.90 -6.57 -19.59
CA PHE A 160 -8.49 -6.23 -19.54
C PHE A 160 -7.61 -7.47 -19.33
N VAL A 161 -7.97 -8.34 -18.39
CA VAL A 161 -7.25 -9.58 -18.09
C VAL A 161 -7.31 -10.53 -19.28
N GLU A 162 -8.45 -10.71 -19.92
CA GLU A 162 -8.60 -11.56 -21.13
C GLU A 162 -7.65 -11.07 -22.25
N ALA A 163 -7.57 -9.77 -22.47
CA ALA A 163 -6.68 -9.19 -23.45
C ALA A 163 -5.19 -9.37 -23.10
N VAL A 164 -4.82 -9.29 -21.82
CA VAL A 164 -3.45 -9.57 -21.34
C VAL A 164 -3.08 -11.03 -21.57
N LEU A 165 -3.96 -11.94 -21.17
CA LEU A 165 -3.73 -13.40 -21.26
C LEU A 165 -3.75 -13.93 -22.71
N GLY A 166 -4.34 -13.21 -23.65
CA GLY A 166 -4.33 -13.53 -25.07
C GLY A 166 -2.94 -13.34 -25.75
N LEU A 167 -2.03 -12.61 -25.10
CA LEU A 167 -0.69 -12.34 -25.65
C LEU A 167 0.36 -13.26 -25.01
N PRO A 168 1.52 -13.46 -25.70
CA PRO A 168 2.63 -14.19 -25.10
C PRO A 168 3.13 -13.54 -23.81
N PRO A 169 3.62 -14.34 -22.83
CA PRO A 169 4.30 -13.78 -21.66
C PRO A 169 5.61 -13.09 -22.06
N GLN A 170 6.02 -12.09 -21.28
CA GLN A 170 7.27 -11.35 -21.48
C GLN A 170 8.51 -12.21 -21.14
N ALA A 171 8.34 -13.21 -20.32
CA ALA A 171 9.33 -14.25 -20.04
C ALA A 171 8.60 -15.55 -19.71
N ALA A 172 9.30 -16.69 -19.83
CA ALA A 172 8.74 -17.96 -19.40
C ALA A 172 8.32 -17.90 -17.92
N PRO A 173 7.07 -18.30 -17.58
CA PRO A 173 6.60 -18.31 -16.20
C PRO A 173 7.54 -19.06 -15.26
N GLY A 174 7.70 -18.57 -14.04
CA GLY A 174 8.58 -19.13 -13.01
C GLY A 174 10.06 -18.75 -13.13
N THR A 175 10.53 -18.22 -14.27
CA THR A 175 11.99 -18.09 -14.52
C THR A 175 12.59 -16.81 -13.93
N LYS A 176 11.89 -15.68 -14.00
CA LYS A 176 12.40 -14.41 -13.46
C LYS A 176 11.29 -13.50 -12.96
N MET A 177 11.63 -12.60 -12.08
CA MET A 177 10.75 -11.55 -11.60
C MET A 177 10.56 -10.49 -12.69
N ILE A 178 9.28 -10.18 -13.00
CA ILE A 178 8.86 -9.05 -13.86
C ILE A 178 7.73 -8.33 -13.13
N TYR A 179 8.03 -7.17 -12.57
CA TYR A 179 7.00 -6.38 -11.88
C TYR A 179 5.85 -6.04 -12.83
N SER A 180 4.63 -6.44 -12.47
CA SER A 180 3.45 -6.31 -13.34
C SER A 180 2.19 -5.99 -12.55
N ASN A 181 1.57 -4.85 -12.85
CA ASN A 181 0.24 -4.50 -12.35
C ASN A 181 -0.81 -5.47 -12.90
N GLN A 182 -0.61 -5.96 -14.12
CA GLN A 182 -1.50 -6.89 -14.79
C GLN A 182 -1.57 -8.23 -14.04
N GLY A 183 -0.45 -8.69 -13.45
CA GLY A 183 -0.43 -9.89 -12.61
C GLY A 183 -1.39 -9.80 -11.42
N TYR A 184 -1.39 -8.66 -10.74
CA TYR A 184 -2.33 -8.41 -9.64
C TYR A 184 -3.77 -8.19 -10.09
N ALA A 185 -3.98 -7.61 -11.28
CA ALA A 185 -5.31 -7.55 -11.90
C ALA A 185 -5.86 -8.96 -12.19
N ILE A 186 -5.01 -9.89 -12.66
CA ILE A 186 -5.37 -11.31 -12.86
C ILE A 186 -5.76 -11.94 -11.52
N VAL A 187 -4.96 -11.77 -10.47
CA VAL A 187 -5.32 -12.28 -9.13
C VAL A 187 -6.66 -11.69 -8.68
N GLY A 188 -6.87 -10.37 -8.80
CA GLY A 188 -8.16 -9.75 -8.46
C GLY A 188 -9.33 -10.39 -9.20
N ALA A 189 -9.20 -10.63 -10.50
CA ALA A 189 -10.22 -11.30 -11.29
C ALA A 189 -10.45 -12.77 -10.85
N MET A 190 -9.38 -13.49 -10.44
CA MET A 190 -9.52 -14.83 -9.88
C MET A 190 -10.32 -14.80 -8.57
N LEU A 191 -10.02 -13.86 -7.67
CA LEU A 191 -10.73 -13.71 -6.40
C LEU A 191 -12.23 -13.38 -6.65
N GLU A 192 -12.52 -12.47 -7.58
CA GLU A 192 -13.90 -12.13 -7.99
C GLU A 192 -14.68 -13.34 -8.51
N LYS A 193 -14.05 -14.10 -9.38
CA LYS A 193 -14.68 -15.31 -9.98
C LYS A 193 -15.04 -16.34 -8.92
N LEU A 194 -14.12 -16.57 -7.97
CA LEU A 194 -14.30 -17.57 -6.91
C LEU A 194 -15.27 -17.13 -5.81
N ALA A 195 -15.29 -15.82 -5.50
CA ALA A 195 -16.17 -15.29 -4.47
C ALA A 195 -17.55 -14.84 -4.98
N GLY A 196 -17.70 -14.64 -6.29
CA GLY A 196 -18.92 -14.10 -6.89
C GLY A 196 -19.21 -12.63 -6.54
N GLN A 197 -18.19 -11.87 -6.13
CA GLN A 197 -18.30 -10.47 -5.68
C GLN A 197 -17.16 -9.63 -6.25
N PRO A 198 -17.37 -8.31 -6.47
CA PRO A 198 -16.30 -7.40 -6.87
C PRO A 198 -15.13 -7.40 -5.87
N TRP A 199 -13.90 -7.27 -6.36
CA TRP A 199 -12.70 -7.18 -5.54
C TRP A 199 -12.79 -6.02 -4.53
N GLU A 200 -13.37 -4.91 -4.95
CA GLU A 200 -13.58 -3.73 -4.11
C GLU A 200 -14.48 -4.04 -2.90
N THR A 201 -15.52 -4.83 -3.10
CA THR A 201 -16.40 -5.31 -2.02
C THR A 201 -15.65 -6.29 -1.12
N LEU A 202 -14.96 -7.26 -1.72
CA LEU A 202 -14.21 -8.28 -0.97
C LEU A 202 -13.19 -7.66 -0.03
N ILE A 203 -12.36 -6.73 -0.53
CA ILE A 203 -11.30 -6.14 0.29
C ILE A 203 -11.88 -5.22 1.39
N THR A 204 -12.97 -4.51 1.08
CA THR A 204 -13.66 -3.67 2.07
C THR A 204 -14.23 -4.51 3.20
N GLU A 205 -14.99 -5.57 2.89
CA GLU A 205 -15.67 -6.38 3.90
C GLU A 205 -14.70 -7.25 4.70
N ARG A 206 -13.65 -7.75 4.07
CA ARG A 206 -12.80 -8.78 4.64
C ARG A 206 -11.50 -8.26 5.21
N LEU A 207 -11.03 -7.09 4.78
CA LEU A 207 -9.79 -6.49 5.25
C LEU A 207 -10.01 -5.13 5.90
N PHE A 208 -10.63 -4.17 5.19
CA PHE A 208 -10.72 -2.79 5.71
C PHE A 208 -11.58 -2.72 6.96
N LYS A 209 -12.81 -3.25 6.92
CA LYS A 209 -13.71 -3.23 8.09
C LYS A 209 -13.15 -3.96 9.31
N PRO A 210 -12.66 -5.21 9.20
CA PRO A 210 -12.08 -5.89 10.36
C PRO A 210 -10.86 -5.17 10.97
N LEU A 211 -10.04 -4.51 10.13
CA LEU A 211 -8.88 -3.74 10.59
C LEU A 211 -9.23 -2.29 10.98
N LEU A 212 -10.53 -1.91 10.96
CA LEU A 212 -11.00 -0.56 11.29
C LEU A 212 -10.33 0.51 10.41
N MET A 213 -10.13 0.21 9.13
CA MET A 213 -9.60 1.13 8.13
C MET A 213 -10.74 1.95 7.50
N ASP A 214 -11.37 2.79 8.31
CA ASP A 214 -12.63 3.46 7.96
C ASP A 214 -12.49 4.53 6.86
N SER A 215 -11.28 5.06 6.65
CA SER A 215 -10.97 6.01 5.58
C SER A 215 -10.59 5.34 4.26
N ALA A 216 -10.43 3.99 4.25
CA ALA A 216 -9.98 3.29 3.07
C ALA A 216 -11.06 3.26 1.98
N GLY A 217 -10.66 3.63 0.77
CA GLY A 217 -11.53 3.68 -0.41
C GLY A 217 -10.73 3.53 -1.70
N PHE A 218 -11.37 3.86 -2.83
CA PHE A 218 -10.80 3.67 -4.16
C PHE A 218 -10.89 4.95 -4.98
N GLY A 219 -9.88 5.22 -5.75
CA GLY A 219 -9.80 6.45 -6.55
C GLY A 219 -9.00 7.56 -5.89
N PRO A 220 -9.04 8.78 -6.42
CA PRO A 220 -8.46 9.93 -5.74
C PRO A 220 -9.22 10.21 -4.45
N PRO A 221 -8.54 10.55 -3.33
CA PRO A 221 -9.23 10.90 -2.10
C PRO A 221 -10.02 12.21 -2.23
N GLY A 222 -11.08 12.34 -1.44
CA GLY A 222 -11.89 13.53 -1.32
C GLY A 222 -12.99 13.70 -2.38
N THR A 223 -13.67 14.82 -2.30
CA THR A 223 -14.79 15.18 -3.19
C THR A 223 -14.24 15.78 -4.49
N ALA A 224 -14.78 15.36 -5.62
CA ALA A 224 -14.36 15.89 -6.92
C ALA A 224 -14.52 17.42 -6.99
N GLY A 225 -13.43 18.13 -7.29
CA GLY A 225 -13.37 19.58 -7.39
C GLY A 225 -13.20 20.32 -6.07
N ALA A 226 -13.33 19.66 -4.90
CA ALA A 226 -13.11 20.27 -3.59
C ALA A 226 -11.68 20.04 -3.08
N VAL A 227 -11.19 20.91 -2.16
CA VAL A 227 -9.89 20.76 -1.47
C VAL A 227 -10.12 20.27 -0.04
N ASP A 228 -11.05 19.32 0.12
CA ASP A 228 -11.37 18.67 1.39
C ASP A 228 -10.36 17.53 1.74
N GLN A 229 -9.63 17.04 0.74
CA GLN A 229 -8.53 16.10 0.86
C GLN A 229 -7.36 16.50 -0.06
N PRO A 230 -6.15 15.96 0.13
CA PRO A 230 -5.01 16.26 -0.73
C PRO A 230 -5.28 15.91 -2.19
N TRP A 231 -5.02 16.85 -3.08
CA TRP A 231 -4.94 16.58 -4.51
C TRP A 231 -3.58 15.97 -4.83
N GLY A 232 -3.54 15.06 -5.78
CA GLY A 232 -2.27 14.61 -6.34
C GLY A 232 -1.66 15.66 -7.24
N HIS A 233 -0.35 15.54 -7.50
CA HIS A 233 0.34 16.45 -8.41
C HIS A 233 1.19 15.65 -9.39
N THR A 234 1.07 15.98 -10.67
CA THR A 234 2.04 15.57 -11.67
C THR A 234 3.15 16.63 -11.76
N ARG A 235 4.38 16.20 -11.95
CA ARG A 235 5.51 17.13 -12.10
C ARG A 235 5.86 17.33 -13.57
N LYS A 236 5.83 18.58 -14.05
CA LYS A 236 6.21 18.94 -15.40
C LYS A 236 7.16 20.13 -15.34
N SER A 237 8.39 19.95 -15.83
CA SER A 237 9.40 21.03 -15.86
C SER A 237 9.54 21.77 -14.51
N SER A 238 9.65 21.03 -13.40
CA SER A 238 9.74 21.54 -12.02
C SER A 238 8.48 22.23 -11.48
N VAL A 239 7.34 22.13 -12.15
CA VAL A 239 6.05 22.65 -11.68
C VAL A 239 5.16 21.52 -11.21
N ASN A 240 4.64 21.64 -10.02
CA ASN A 240 3.67 20.71 -9.43
C ASN A 240 2.26 21.10 -9.92
N ILE A 241 1.69 20.29 -10.81
CA ILE A 241 0.36 20.50 -11.41
C ILE A 241 -0.66 19.65 -10.67
N PRO A 242 -1.62 20.25 -9.94
CA PRO A 242 -2.61 19.48 -9.18
C PRO A 242 -3.60 18.76 -10.09
N ALA A 243 -3.96 17.53 -9.71
CA ALA A 243 -4.91 16.68 -10.40
C ALA A 243 -5.68 15.78 -9.41
N GLN A 244 -6.94 15.54 -9.71
CA GLN A 244 -7.75 14.50 -9.06
C GLN A 244 -8.02 13.39 -10.08
N ALA A 245 -7.04 12.52 -10.31
CA ALA A 245 -7.13 11.42 -11.24
C ALA A 245 -6.55 10.14 -10.66
N ASP A 246 -6.91 9.00 -11.23
CA ASP A 246 -6.43 7.70 -10.77
C ASP A 246 -6.33 6.70 -11.92
N ASN A 247 -5.69 5.59 -11.65
CA ASN A 247 -5.61 4.42 -12.52
C ASN A 247 -7.00 3.89 -12.90
N PRO A 248 -7.15 3.23 -14.06
CA PRO A 248 -8.40 2.56 -14.42
C PRO A 248 -8.81 1.49 -13.39
N PRO A 249 -10.13 1.30 -13.15
CA PRO A 249 -10.65 0.25 -12.28
C PRO A 249 -10.16 -1.17 -12.64
N ALA A 250 -9.82 -1.41 -13.89
CA ALA A 250 -9.27 -2.67 -14.36
C ALA A 250 -8.05 -3.15 -13.58
N ILE A 251 -7.19 -2.22 -13.10
CA ILE A 251 -6.01 -2.56 -12.31
C ILE A 251 -6.14 -2.21 -10.83
N ALA A 252 -7.36 -2.04 -10.31
CA ALA A 252 -7.59 -1.70 -8.90
C ALA A 252 -6.85 -2.63 -7.91
N PRO A 253 -6.80 -3.96 -8.11
CA PRO A 253 -6.07 -4.85 -7.21
C PRO A 253 -4.56 -4.61 -7.15
N ALA A 254 -4.00 -3.87 -8.11
CA ALA A 254 -2.60 -3.53 -8.17
C ALA A 254 -2.25 -2.17 -7.54
N GLY A 255 -3.22 -1.22 -7.43
CA GLY A 255 -2.83 0.11 -7.01
C GLY A 255 -3.91 1.18 -7.10
N ARG A 256 -5.10 0.99 -6.49
CA ARG A 256 -6.19 1.98 -6.50
C ARG A 256 -6.73 2.36 -5.13
N VAL A 257 -6.15 1.83 -4.06
CA VAL A 257 -6.56 2.17 -2.70
C VAL A 257 -6.04 3.55 -2.31
N HIS A 258 -6.88 4.32 -1.62
CA HIS A 258 -6.50 5.45 -0.80
C HIS A 258 -6.91 5.20 0.65
N CYS A 259 -6.19 5.77 1.60
CA CYS A 259 -6.55 5.79 3.01
C CYS A 259 -5.72 6.84 3.77
N SER A 260 -6.08 7.11 5.02
CA SER A 260 -5.24 7.85 5.95
C SER A 260 -3.98 7.04 6.30
N LEU A 261 -2.92 7.72 6.76
CA LEU A 261 -1.72 7.01 7.19
C LEU A 261 -1.98 6.20 8.47
N ASP A 262 -2.94 6.59 9.30
CA ASP A 262 -3.39 5.83 10.46
C ASP A 262 -3.99 4.48 10.05
N ASP A 263 -4.83 4.45 9.01
CA ASP A 263 -5.41 3.21 8.52
C ASP A 263 -4.35 2.31 7.88
N LEU A 264 -3.41 2.90 7.13
CA LEU A 264 -2.29 2.13 6.60
C LEU A 264 -1.39 1.59 7.72
N ALA A 265 -1.24 2.34 8.82
CA ALA A 265 -0.53 1.87 10.02
C ALA A 265 -1.24 0.69 10.69
N ARG A 266 -2.59 0.65 10.74
CA ARG A 266 -3.34 -0.52 11.22
C ARG A 266 -3.05 -1.76 10.39
N PHE A 267 -3.00 -1.63 9.06
CA PHE A 267 -2.59 -2.71 8.18
C PHE A 267 -1.13 -3.14 8.43
N ALA A 268 -0.22 -2.19 8.65
CA ALA A 268 1.17 -2.48 9.00
C ALA A 268 1.29 -3.23 10.33
N ILE A 269 0.56 -2.81 11.38
CA ILE A 269 0.49 -3.48 12.68
C ILE A 269 0.03 -4.93 12.52
N PHE A 270 -1.02 -5.16 11.75
CA PHE A 270 -1.53 -6.51 11.45
C PHE A 270 -0.45 -7.42 10.85
N HIS A 271 0.36 -6.91 9.94
CA HIS A 271 1.47 -7.65 9.33
C HIS A 271 2.68 -7.84 10.27
N MET A 272 2.97 -6.87 11.13
CA MET A 272 4.07 -6.98 12.10
C MET A 272 3.75 -7.97 13.21
N GLN A 273 2.55 -7.87 13.78
CA GLN A 273 2.12 -8.72 14.89
C GLN A 273 1.74 -10.14 14.45
N ARG A 274 1.48 -10.33 13.14
CA ARG A 274 1.04 -11.61 12.57
C ARG A 274 -0.12 -12.24 13.35
N SER A 275 -1.01 -11.39 13.82
CA SER A 275 -2.19 -11.77 14.61
C SER A 275 -3.25 -10.70 14.56
N HIS A 276 -4.50 -11.10 14.79
CA HIS A 276 -5.63 -10.20 14.96
C HIS A 276 -6.64 -10.86 15.91
N PRO A 277 -7.30 -10.13 16.82
CA PRO A 277 -8.28 -10.70 17.76
C PRO A 277 -9.39 -11.50 17.09
N GLY A 278 -9.77 -11.17 15.85
CA GLY A 278 -10.76 -11.88 15.03
C GLY A 278 -10.23 -13.09 14.26
N GLY A 279 -8.95 -13.47 14.41
CA GLY A 279 -8.38 -14.63 13.70
C GLY A 279 -8.43 -14.50 12.18
N LEU A 280 -8.16 -13.29 11.63
CA LEU A 280 -8.33 -13.01 10.19
C LEU A 280 -7.37 -13.80 9.29
N LEU A 281 -6.20 -14.17 9.82
CA LEU A 281 -5.15 -14.86 9.07
C LEU A 281 -4.22 -15.61 10.04
N SER A 282 -3.82 -16.82 9.66
CA SER A 282 -2.90 -17.65 10.48
C SER A 282 -1.45 -17.15 10.35
N ARG A 283 -0.62 -17.55 11.31
CA ARG A 283 0.80 -17.24 11.30
C ARG A 283 1.51 -17.81 10.07
N ASP A 284 1.14 -19.04 9.67
CA ASP A 284 1.72 -19.70 8.48
C ASP A 284 1.45 -18.91 7.21
N SER A 285 0.26 -18.32 7.09
CA SER A 285 -0.08 -17.45 5.97
C SER A 285 0.73 -16.15 5.95
N PHE A 286 0.98 -15.53 7.11
CA PHE A 286 1.90 -14.39 7.19
C PHE A 286 3.32 -14.79 6.80
N ASP A 287 3.81 -15.93 7.28
CA ASP A 287 5.14 -16.44 6.93
C ASP A 287 5.25 -16.65 5.42
N LYS A 288 4.22 -17.21 4.79
CA LYS A 288 4.16 -17.36 3.32
C LYS A 288 4.11 -16.02 2.58
N LEU A 289 3.29 -15.08 3.05
CA LEU A 289 3.18 -13.73 2.45
C LEU A 289 4.50 -12.96 2.50
N HIS A 290 5.34 -13.21 3.49
CA HIS A 290 6.62 -12.53 3.72
C HIS A 290 7.83 -13.31 3.23
N ALA A 291 7.64 -14.52 2.67
CA ALA A 291 8.73 -15.35 2.16
C ALA A 291 8.92 -15.13 0.65
N PRO A 292 10.00 -14.48 0.20
CA PRO A 292 10.29 -14.37 -1.22
C PRO A 292 10.69 -15.74 -1.79
N PRO A 293 10.44 -16.01 -3.07
CA PRO A 293 10.94 -17.19 -3.75
C PRO A 293 12.48 -17.28 -3.69
N PRO A 294 13.06 -18.49 -3.75
CA PRO A 294 14.51 -18.65 -3.72
C PRO A 294 15.25 -17.75 -4.73
N GLY A 295 16.26 -17.04 -4.24
CA GLY A 295 17.07 -16.10 -5.02
C GLY A 295 16.37 -14.79 -5.39
N GLY A 296 15.22 -14.50 -4.80
CA GLY A 296 14.49 -13.24 -4.94
C GLY A 296 14.41 -12.47 -3.64
N ASP A 297 13.96 -11.22 -3.74
CA ASP A 297 13.72 -10.31 -2.63
C ASP A 297 12.27 -9.80 -2.59
N TYR A 298 11.44 -10.18 -3.57
CA TYR A 298 10.03 -9.80 -3.64
C TYR A 298 9.14 -10.99 -3.27
N ALA A 299 8.44 -10.85 -2.16
CA ALA A 299 7.40 -11.76 -1.69
C ALA A 299 6.01 -11.34 -2.23
N CYS A 300 4.93 -11.70 -1.55
CA CYS A 300 3.56 -11.37 -1.98
C CYS A 300 3.20 -9.93 -1.60
N GLY A 301 3.59 -8.96 -2.43
CA GLY A 301 3.35 -7.53 -2.19
C GLY A 301 4.34 -6.87 -1.22
N TRP A 302 5.49 -7.51 -0.96
CA TRP A 302 6.53 -7.00 -0.07
C TRP A 302 7.91 -7.18 -0.68
N VAL A 303 8.75 -6.17 -0.61
CA VAL A 303 10.20 -6.29 -0.77
C VAL A 303 10.78 -6.67 0.59
N VAL A 304 11.56 -7.74 0.64
CA VAL A 304 12.10 -8.33 1.87
C VAL A 304 13.61 -8.08 1.92
N LEU A 305 14.06 -7.28 2.85
CA LEU A 305 15.43 -6.78 2.92
C LEU A 305 16.04 -7.01 4.31
N GLN A 306 17.35 -7.18 4.38
CA GLN A 306 18.08 -7.16 5.64
C GLN A 306 18.51 -5.71 5.96
N ARG A 307 18.15 -5.23 7.14
CA ARG A 307 18.47 -3.87 7.60
C ARG A 307 18.94 -3.89 9.06
N GLY A 308 20.10 -3.30 9.33
CA GLY A 308 20.67 -3.22 10.70
C GLY A 308 19.73 -2.50 11.67
N TRP A 309 19.14 -1.37 11.26
CA TRP A 309 18.18 -0.63 12.08
C TRP A 309 16.92 -1.43 12.43
N ALA A 310 16.52 -2.38 11.57
CA ALA A 310 15.37 -3.24 11.80
C ALA A 310 15.67 -4.45 12.71
N GLY A 311 16.93 -4.65 13.08
CA GLY A 311 17.35 -5.85 13.82
C GLY A 311 17.32 -7.13 13.01
N GLY A 312 17.35 -7.02 11.67
CA GLY A 312 17.26 -8.14 10.73
C GLY A 312 16.38 -7.84 9.53
N THR A 313 15.35 -8.66 9.34
CA THR A 313 14.42 -8.53 8.21
C THR A 313 13.55 -7.28 8.34
N ALA A 314 13.54 -6.46 7.29
CA ALA A 314 12.58 -5.40 7.06
C ALA A 314 11.68 -5.78 5.86
N LEU A 315 10.39 -5.47 5.97
CA LEU A 315 9.44 -5.53 4.86
C LEU A 315 9.22 -4.11 4.35
N MET A 316 9.20 -3.93 3.05
CA MET A 316 8.98 -2.63 2.43
C MET A 316 8.04 -2.76 1.24
N HIS A 317 7.20 -1.78 1.04
CA HIS A 317 6.63 -1.48 -0.28
C HIS A 317 6.51 0.02 -0.49
N ALA A 318 6.72 0.45 -1.72
CA ALA A 318 6.44 1.82 -2.16
C ALA A 318 5.32 1.80 -3.20
N GLY A 319 4.53 2.85 -3.23
CA GLY A 319 3.41 2.95 -4.14
C GLY A 319 3.19 4.35 -4.69
N SER A 320 2.85 4.41 -5.96
CA SER A 320 2.49 5.63 -6.67
C SER A 320 1.46 5.31 -7.76
N ASN A 321 0.60 6.29 -8.04
CA ASN A 321 -0.22 6.34 -9.26
C ASN A 321 0.23 7.49 -10.19
N ASN A 322 1.50 7.91 -10.09
CA ASN A 322 2.11 9.06 -10.78
C ASN A 322 1.66 10.45 -10.28
N MET A 323 0.91 10.53 -9.18
CA MET A 323 0.44 11.78 -8.58
C MET A 323 0.59 11.84 -7.06
N TRP A 324 0.67 10.72 -6.41
CA TRP A 324 1.02 10.55 -4.99
C TRP A 324 2.16 9.55 -4.88
N TYR A 325 2.88 9.60 -3.77
CA TYR A 325 3.86 8.58 -3.43
C TYR A 325 3.78 8.27 -1.93
N VAL A 326 3.80 6.98 -1.60
CA VAL A 326 3.77 6.47 -0.22
C VAL A 326 4.78 5.34 -0.10
N VAL A 327 5.67 5.42 0.89
CA VAL A 327 6.57 4.33 1.26
C VAL A 327 6.27 3.85 2.66
N MET A 328 6.28 2.53 2.84
CA MET A 328 6.02 1.86 4.11
C MET A 328 7.17 0.90 4.41
N TRP A 329 7.76 1.04 5.60
CA TRP A 329 8.81 0.18 6.12
C TRP A 329 8.38 -0.45 7.43
N LEU A 330 8.42 -1.79 7.52
CA LEU A 330 8.12 -2.56 8.71
C LEU A 330 9.38 -3.26 9.20
N ALA A 331 9.62 -3.22 10.50
CA ALA A 331 10.68 -3.93 11.20
C ALA A 331 10.06 -4.86 12.27
N PRO A 332 9.58 -6.06 11.89
CA PRO A 332 8.87 -6.95 12.81
C PRO A 332 9.66 -7.31 14.08
N ALA A 333 11.01 -7.43 13.97
CA ALA A 333 11.86 -7.74 15.12
C ALA A 333 11.96 -6.60 16.14
N LYS A 334 11.54 -5.38 15.79
CA LYS A 334 11.54 -4.19 16.63
C LYS A 334 10.13 -3.71 16.99
N ASP A 335 9.08 -4.42 16.50
CA ASP A 335 7.69 -3.96 16.52
C ASP A 335 7.59 -2.47 16.11
N PHE A 336 8.28 -2.14 15.00
CA PHE A 336 8.43 -0.77 14.52
C PHE A 336 8.01 -0.66 13.05
N CYS A 337 7.27 0.40 12.74
CA CYS A 337 6.93 0.75 11.36
C CYS A 337 7.03 2.26 11.18
N VAL A 338 7.47 2.67 10.00
CA VAL A 338 7.38 4.05 9.53
C VAL A 338 6.74 4.08 8.15
N ILE A 339 5.83 5.04 7.97
CA ILE A 339 5.17 5.32 6.69
C ILE A 339 5.41 6.79 6.40
N ALA A 340 5.88 7.09 5.19
CA ALA A 340 6.00 8.46 4.69
C ALA A 340 5.23 8.64 3.38
N ALA A 341 4.59 9.79 3.21
CA ALA A 341 3.70 10.06 2.09
C ALA A 341 3.82 11.50 1.60
N THR A 342 3.69 11.67 0.29
CA THR A 342 3.56 12.98 -0.34
C THR A 342 2.49 12.96 -1.43
N ASN A 343 1.94 14.13 -1.73
CA ASN A 343 0.93 14.31 -2.76
C ASN A 343 1.50 14.73 -4.11
N VAL A 344 2.71 14.30 -4.41
CA VAL A 344 3.36 14.41 -5.71
C VAL A 344 4.13 13.11 -5.98
N ALA A 345 4.38 12.79 -7.24
CA ALA A 345 5.17 11.63 -7.64
C ALA A 345 6.47 12.03 -8.35
N GLY A 346 7.38 11.06 -8.45
CA GLY A 346 8.65 11.21 -9.15
C GLY A 346 9.88 11.10 -8.24
N PRO A 347 11.10 11.20 -8.80
CA PRO A 347 12.33 10.92 -8.06
C PRO A 347 12.56 11.78 -6.81
N ASP A 348 12.10 13.04 -6.82
CA ASP A 348 12.22 13.92 -5.65
C ASP A 348 11.21 13.52 -4.55
N ALA A 349 10.03 13.04 -4.92
CA ALA A 349 9.05 12.49 -4.00
C ALA A 349 9.59 11.22 -3.30
N GLU A 350 10.21 10.33 -4.07
CA GLU A 350 10.86 9.12 -3.56
C GLU A 350 11.96 9.47 -2.56
N LYS A 351 12.90 10.36 -2.94
CA LYS A 351 13.99 10.81 -2.07
C LYS A 351 13.47 11.51 -0.81
N GLY A 352 12.48 12.39 -0.93
CA GLY A 352 11.93 13.12 0.20
C GLY A 352 11.20 12.21 1.19
N CYS A 353 10.45 11.22 0.72
CA CYS A 353 9.81 10.24 1.59
C CYS A 353 10.82 9.28 2.23
N ASP A 354 11.86 8.85 1.51
CA ASP A 354 12.93 8.01 2.08
C ASP A 354 13.75 8.77 3.13
N GLU A 355 14.02 10.06 2.90
CA GLU A 355 14.70 10.92 3.87
C GLU A 355 13.85 11.16 5.12
N ALA A 356 12.53 11.38 4.96
CA ALA A 356 11.60 11.49 6.07
C ALA A 356 11.52 10.19 6.88
N ALA A 357 11.39 9.05 6.20
CA ALA A 357 11.40 7.75 6.86
C ALA A 357 12.71 7.51 7.63
N SER A 358 13.86 7.86 7.04
CA SER A 358 15.18 7.75 7.68
C SER A 358 15.31 8.63 8.91
N ALA A 359 14.82 9.87 8.87
CA ALA A 359 14.80 10.77 10.02
C ALA A 359 13.95 10.21 11.17
N MET A 360 12.75 9.68 10.86
CA MET A 360 11.90 9.03 11.84
C MET A 360 12.53 7.76 12.45
N ILE A 361 13.19 6.92 11.63
CA ILE A 361 13.91 5.74 12.10
C ILE A 361 15.04 6.16 13.07
N GLN A 362 15.82 7.15 12.71
CA GLN A 362 16.91 7.66 13.57
C GLN A 362 16.36 8.21 14.88
N HIS A 363 15.29 9.00 14.84
CA HIS A 363 14.68 9.58 16.03
C HIS A 363 14.12 8.52 16.98
N TRP A 364 13.42 7.52 16.47
CA TRP A 364 12.66 6.55 17.29
C TRP A 364 13.44 5.27 17.65
N LEU A 365 14.51 4.94 16.91
CA LEU A 365 15.34 3.75 17.12
C LEU A 365 16.78 4.06 17.47
N ALA A 366 17.16 5.35 17.65
CA ALA A 366 18.46 5.69 18.23
C ALA A 366 18.61 5.04 19.60
N PRO A 367 19.83 4.56 19.94
CA PRO A 367 20.12 3.91 21.23
C PRO A 367 19.95 4.87 22.40
#